data_88bf49d0a87432b11c98c4244cfdee4b
#
_entry.id   88bf49d0a87432b11c98c4244cfdee4b
#
_cell.length_a   1.000
_cell.length_b   1.000
_cell.length_c   1.000
_cell.angle_alpha   90.00
_cell.angle_beta   90.00
_cell.angle_gamma   90.00
#
_symmetry.space_group_name_H-M   'P 1'
#
loop_
_entity.id
_entity.type
_entity.pdbx_description
1 polymer ?
#
loop_
_entity_poly.entity_id
_entity_poly.type
_entity_poly.pdbx_seq_one_letter_code
_entity_poly.pdbx_strand_id
1 'polypeptide(L)'
;MSQLFPGRYTVNVSEPFVIFLIGMRVNQFWAMKKWWSVSSAMGPMLKVLKENPEKGMLGAESFFRVWPLETCMVTYWRSFDDLIRFARSSDDPHLKPWQDFMKNIGGDGSVGIWHETYRVNPGDYESIYGNMPAFGLGKAFEPVPISEKTRKATERMGAIAQK
;
A
#
# COMPACT_ATOMS: atom_id res chain seq x y z
N MET A 1 -0.21 -21.61 2.97
CA MET A 1 1.06 -21.03 2.42
C MET A 1 0.71 -20.35 1.11
N SER A 2 1.19 -19.13 0.86
CA SER A 2 1.00 -18.47 -0.42
C SER A 2 1.74 -19.24 -1.52
N GLN A 3 1.12 -19.38 -2.69
CA GLN A 3 1.71 -20.05 -3.85
C GLN A 3 3.00 -19.31 -4.27
N LEU A 4 4.10 -20.06 -4.40
CA LEU A 4 5.35 -19.54 -4.90
C LEU A 4 5.36 -19.62 -6.43
N PHE A 5 5.84 -18.57 -7.09
CA PHE A 5 6.02 -18.49 -8.54
C PHE A 5 7.50 -18.72 -8.87
N PRO A 6 7.92 -19.95 -9.25
CA PRO A 6 9.31 -20.23 -9.61
C PRO A 6 9.68 -19.52 -10.91
N GLY A 7 10.90 -18.97 -10.97
CA GLY A 7 11.37 -18.23 -12.13
C GLY A 7 11.19 -16.73 -12.01
N ARG A 8 11.06 -16.04 -13.15
CA ARG A 8 10.97 -14.58 -13.22
C ARG A 8 9.63 -14.12 -13.75
N TYR A 9 9.00 -13.22 -13.02
CA TYR A 9 7.69 -12.66 -13.33
C TYR A 9 7.73 -11.13 -13.29
N THR A 10 6.78 -10.52 -13.96
CA THR A 10 6.48 -9.09 -13.93
C THR A 10 4.98 -8.90 -13.80
N VAL A 11 4.52 -7.66 -13.78
CA VAL A 11 3.10 -7.29 -13.83
C VAL A 11 2.87 -6.41 -15.05
N ASN A 12 1.76 -6.62 -15.73
CA ASN A 12 1.36 -5.82 -16.88
C ASN A 12 0.01 -5.16 -16.59
N VAL A 13 0.02 -3.87 -16.25
CA VAL A 13 -1.18 -3.09 -15.92
C VAL A 13 -1.45 -2.11 -17.04
N SER A 14 -2.61 -2.22 -17.68
CA SER A 14 -3.03 -1.38 -18.82
C SER A 14 -3.79 -0.14 -18.41
N GLU A 15 -4.24 -0.06 -17.17
CA GLU A 15 -5.02 1.06 -16.64
C GLU A 15 -4.22 1.84 -15.59
N PRO A 16 -4.46 3.15 -15.46
CA PRO A 16 -3.88 3.92 -14.35
C PRO A 16 -4.30 3.37 -13.01
N PHE A 17 -3.40 3.45 -12.03
CA PHE A 17 -3.66 3.04 -10.65
C PHE A 17 -3.00 4.02 -9.67
N VAL A 18 -3.27 3.82 -8.39
CA VAL A 18 -2.70 4.67 -7.34
C VAL A 18 -1.94 3.82 -6.33
N ILE A 19 -0.76 4.28 -5.96
CA ILE A 19 0.00 3.78 -4.82
C ILE A 19 -0.17 4.78 -3.68
N PHE A 20 -0.58 4.29 -2.52
CA PHE A 20 -0.68 5.08 -1.31
C PHE A 20 0.16 4.45 -0.21
N LEU A 21 1.13 5.21 0.26
CA LEU A 21 1.98 4.86 1.39
C LEU A 21 1.50 5.61 2.61
N ILE A 22 1.40 4.92 3.73
CA ILE A 22 1.10 5.55 5.02
C ILE A 22 1.95 4.88 6.10
N GLY A 23 2.49 5.69 6.97
CA GLY A 23 3.35 5.19 8.03
C GLY A 23 3.27 5.98 9.31
N MET A 24 3.78 5.36 10.35
CA MET A 24 3.89 5.94 11.68
C MET A 24 5.31 5.72 12.21
N ARG A 25 5.82 6.70 12.92
CA ARG A 25 7.07 6.63 13.68
C ARG A 25 6.82 6.92 15.15
N VAL A 26 7.32 6.05 16.03
CA VAL A 26 7.33 6.29 17.47
C VAL A 26 8.57 7.11 17.83
N ASN A 27 8.39 8.39 18.15
CA ASN A 27 9.45 9.29 18.54
C ASN A 27 9.74 9.21 20.06
N GLN A 28 8.71 8.93 20.86
CA GLN A 28 8.80 8.77 22.31
C GLN A 28 8.20 7.45 22.73
N PHE A 29 9.06 6.49 23.07
CA PHE A 29 8.66 5.12 23.36
C PHE A 29 7.72 5.00 24.56
N TRP A 30 7.90 5.85 25.58
CA TRP A 30 7.06 5.90 26.78
C TRP A 30 5.63 6.40 26.53
N ALA A 31 5.37 7.03 25.39
CA ALA A 31 4.03 7.48 24.99
C ALA A 31 3.15 6.31 24.46
N MET A 32 3.18 5.14 25.13
CA MET A 32 2.60 3.87 24.66
C MET A 32 1.11 3.98 24.31
N LYS A 33 0.31 4.69 25.12
CA LYS A 33 -1.12 4.85 24.86
C LYS A 33 -1.40 5.53 23.52
N LYS A 34 -0.54 6.47 23.11
CA LYS A 34 -0.71 7.23 21.88
C LYS A 34 -0.41 6.39 20.65
N TRP A 35 0.79 5.79 20.57
CA TRP A 35 1.17 5.03 19.38
C TRP A 35 0.43 3.68 19.26
N TRP A 36 0.02 3.06 20.38
CA TRP A 36 -0.79 1.85 20.36
C TRP A 36 -2.18 2.09 19.74
N SER A 37 -2.82 3.21 20.07
CA SER A 37 -4.11 3.59 19.49
C SER A 37 -4.05 3.68 17.96
N VAL A 38 -2.96 4.23 17.41
CA VAL A 38 -2.76 4.34 15.96
C VAL A 38 -2.49 2.99 15.32
N SER A 39 -1.56 2.22 15.91
CA SER A 39 -1.20 0.89 15.38
C SER A 39 -2.39 -0.05 15.35
N SER A 40 -3.23 -0.03 16.38
CA SER A 40 -4.38 -0.93 16.49
C SER A 40 -5.51 -0.61 15.51
N ALA A 41 -5.59 0.63 15.00
CA ALA A 41 -6.62 1.03 14.03
C ALA A 41 -6.38 0.43 12.63
N MET A 42 -5.13 0.08 12.30
CA MET A 42 -4.76 -0.39 10.95
C MET A 42 -5.34 -1.77 10.62
N GLY A 43 -5.38 -2.68 11.59
CA GLY A 43 -5.88 -4.04 11.38
C GLY A 43 -7.36 -4.09 10.96
N PRO A 44 -8.28 -3.49 11.74
CA PRO A 44 -9.69 -3.39 11.37
C PRO A 44 -9.92 -2.71 10.02
N MET A 45 -9.17 -1.65 9.71
CA MET A 45 -9.24 -0.95 8.45
C MET A 45 -8.91 -1.86 7.26
N LEU A 46 -7.79 -2.57 7.33
CA LEU A 46 -7.40 -3.53 6.29
C LEU A 46 -8.41 -4.67 6.13
N LYS A 47 -9.01 -5.11 7.23
CA LYS A 47 -10.08 -6.13 7.19
C LYS A 47 -11.28 -5.63 6.39
N VAL A 48 -11.78 -4.44 6.71
CA VAL A 48 -12.90 -3.82 5.98
C VAL A 48 -12.59 -3.70 4.49
N LEU A 49 -11.39 -3.22 4.13
CA LEU A 49 -10.99 -3.07 2.74
C LEU A 49 -10.89 -4.40 1.99
N LYS A 50 -10.44 -5.46 2.66
CA LYS A 50 -10.38 -6.81 2.06
C LYS A 50 -11.76 -7.45 1.89
N GLU A 51 -12.68 -7.18 2.80
CA GLU A 51 -14.04 -7.70 2.76
C GLU A 51 -14.94 -6.92 1.79
N ASN A 52 -14.53 -5.73 1.35
CA ASN A 52 -15.29 -4.83 0.48
C ASN A 52 -14.43 -4.39 -0.74
N PRO A 53 -14.21 -5.26 -1.73
CA PRO A 53 -13.39 -4.95 -2.91
C PRO A 53 -13.91 -3.78 -3.74
N GLU A 54 -15.22 -3.50 -3.68
CA GLU A 54 -15.86 -2.37 -4.34
C GLU A 54 -15.31 -1.01 -3.88
N LYS A 55 -14.73 -0.93 -2.69
CA LYS A 55 -14.03 0.27 -2.16
C LYS A 55 -12.76 0.60 -2.95
N GLY A 56 -12.27 -0.32 -3.80
CA GLY A 56 -11.23 -0.06 -4.79
C GLY A 56 -9.80 -0.32 -4.34
N MET A 57 -9.57 -0.86 -3.13
CA MET A 57 -8.24 -1.34 -2.75
C MET A 57 -7.93 -2.66 -3.46
N LEU A 58 -6.84 -2.70 -4.21
CA LEU A 58 -6.40 -3.85 -5.00
C LEU A 58 -5.42 -4.76 -4.23
N GLY A 59 -4.64 -4.17 -3.33
CA GLY A 59 -3.65 -4.91 -2.55
C GLY A 59 -3.02 -4.07 -1.46
N ALA A 60 -2.41 -4.74 -0.48
CA ALA A 60 -1.69 -4.08 0.61
C ALA A 60 -0.52 -4.94 1.09
N GLU A 61 0.59 -4.27 1.42
CA GLU A 61 1.74 -4.82 2.13
C GLU A 61 2.05 -3.96 3.35
N SER A 62 2.48 -4.62 4.43
CA SER A 62 2.83 -3.93 5.66
C SER A 62 4.27 -4.26 6.03
N PHE A 63 5.01 -3.22 6.40
CA PHE A 63 6.39 -3.30 6.83
C PHE A 63 6.54 -2.64 8.20
N PHE A 64 7.51 -3.09 8.96
CA PHE A 64 7.87 -2.44 10.20
C PHE A 64 9.39 -2.47 10.41
N ARG A 65 9.88 -1.45 11.09
CA ARG A 65 11.26 -1.36 11.57
C ARG A 65 11.22 -1.37 13.10
N VAL A 66 12.08 -2.19 13.69
CA VAL A 66 12.10 -2.38 15.16
C VAL A 66 12.73 -1.18 15.87
N TRP A 67 13.78 -0.56 15.27
CA TRP A 67 14.46 0.56 15.89
C TRP A 67 14.93 1.61 14.85
N PRO A 68 14.48 2.87 14.97
CA PRO A 68 13.31 3.30 15.75
C PRO A 68 12.05 2.55 15.31
N LEU A 69 11.08 2.39 16.21
CA LEU A 69 9.84 1.70 15.86
C LEU A 69 9.06 2.51 14.82
N GLU A 70 8.97 1.96 13.63
CA GLU A 70 8.25 2.54 12.50
C GLU A 70 7.40 1.50 11.80
N THR A 71 6.29 1.94 11.29
CA THR A 71 5.44 1.13 10.41
C THR A 71 5.27 1.83 9.07
N CYS A 72 5.20 1.04 8.01
CA CYS A 72 4.84 1.52 6.69
C CYS A 72 3.86 0.53 6.05
N MET A 73 2.79 1.04 5.51
CA MET A 73 1.86 0.27 4.71
C MET A 73 1.85 0.84 3.30
N VAL A 74 2.03 -0.04 2.32
CA VAL A 74 1.93 0.28 0.89
C VAL A 74 0.63 -0.33 0.39
N THR A 75 -0.27 0.49 -0.11
CA THR A 75 -1.55 0.05 -0.65
C THR A 75 -1.69 0.44 -2.11
N TYR A 76 -2.33 -0.42 -2.88
CA TYR A 76 -2.60 -0.24 -4.30
C TYR A 76 -4.09 -0.03 -4.50
N TRP A 77 -4.47 0.99 -5.26
CA TRP A 77 -5.84 1.41 -5.44
C TRP A 77 -6.20 1.53 -6.91
N ARG A 78 -7.43 1.20 -7.24
CA ARG A 78 -7.97 1.32 -8.59
C ARG A 78 -7.96 2.76 -9.09
N SER A 79 -8.27 3.72 -8.21
CA SER A 79 -8.29 5.15 -8.54
C SER A 79 -8.00 6.03 -7.32
N PHE A 80 -7.65 7.30 -7.58
CA PHE A 80 -7.52 8.30 -6.52
C PHE A 80 -8.89 8.64 -5.89
N ASP A 81 -9.96 8.59 -6.67
CA ASP A 81 -11.31 8.86 -6.19
C ASP A 81 -11.78 7.78 -5.21
N ASP A 82 -11.45 6.52 -5.45
CA ASP A 82 -11.74 5.42 -4.51
C ASP A 82 -10.97 5.60 -3.19
N LEU A 83 -9.69 5.97 -3.26
CA LEU A 83 -8.87 6.26 -2.07
C LEU A 83 -9.47 7.42 -1.26
N ILE A 84 -9.83 8.53 -1.91
CA ILE A 84 -10.41 9.70 -1.24
C ILE A 84 -11.80 9.40 -0.69
N ARG A 85 -12.63 8.66 -1.42
CA ARG A 85 -13.95 8.23 -0.95
C ARG A 85 -13.80 7.42 0.34
N PHE A 86 -12.90 6.44 0.34
CA PHE A 86 -12.62 5.66 1.54
C PHE A 86 -12.08 6.55 2.68
N ALA A 87 -11.11 7.41 2.42
CA ALA A 87 -10.51 8.28 3.44
C ALA A 87 -11.51 9.25 4.10
N ARG A 88 -12.60 9.60 3.41
CA ARG A 88 -13.65 10.52 3.90
C ARG A 88 -14.91 9.82 4.39
N SER A 89 -15.02 8.52 4.23
CA SER A 89 -16.22 7.77 4.62
C SER A 89 -16.40 7.79 6.13
N SER A 90 -17.55 8.34 6.58
CA SER A 90 -17.93 8.37 7.99
C SER A 90 -18.31 6.99 8.54
N ASP A 91 -18.68 6.09 7.65
CA ASP A 91 -19.20 4.76 7.98
C ASP A 91 -18.09 3.72 8.16
N ASP A 92 -16.86 4.11 7.80
CA ASP A 92 -15.70 3.22 7.91
C ASP A 92 -14.99 3.36 9.27
N PRO A 93 -14.58 2.25 9.89
CA PRO A 93 -14.07 2.22 11.27
C PRO A 93 -12.72 2.94 11.47
N HIS A 94 -12.07 3.38 10.40
CA HIS A 94 -10.79 4.10 10.49
C HIS A 94 -10.95 5.59 10.78
N LEU A 95 -12.08 6.21 10.44
CA LEU A 95 -12.22 7.67 10.54
C LEU A 95 -12.19 8.13 11.99
N LYS A 96 -12.93 7.45 12.87
CA LYS A 96 -12.96 7.81 14.29
C LYS A 96 -11.58 7.65 14.98
N PRO A 97 -10.88 6.52 14.87
CA PRO A 97 -9.50 6.40 15.37
C PRO A 97 -8.54 7.44 14.80
N TRP A 98 -8.68 7.79 13.53
CA TRP A 98 -7.88 8.84 12.90
C TRP A 98 -8.18 10.23 13.48
N GLN A 99 -9.44 10.58 13.64
CA GLN A 99 -9.84 11.86 14.26
C GLN A 99 -9.42 11.94 15.73
N ASP A 100 -9.60 10.88 16.50
CA ASP A 100 -9.16 10.79 17.89
C ASP A 100 -7.65 10.86 17.99
N PHE A 101 -6.93 10.23 17.06
CA PHE A 101 -5.48 10.34 16.94
C PHE A 101 -5.05 11.79 16.68
N MET A 102 -5.59 12.45 15.68
CA MET A 102 -5.26 13.84 15.36
C MET A 102 -5.52 14.79 16.53
N LYS A 103 -6.58 14.54 17.30
CA LYS A 103 -6.88 15.30 18.52
C LYS A 103 -5.91 15.01 19.67
N ASN A 104 -5.56 13.74 19.86
CA ASN A 104 -4.81 13.28 21.04
C ASN A 104 -3.29 13.38 20.90
N ILE A 105 -2.76 13.25 19.68
CA ILE A 105 -1.32 13.35 19.43
C ILE A 105 -0.88 14.80 19.37
N GLY A 106 -1.73 15.68 18.84
CA GLY A 106 -1.43 17.12 18.82
C GLY A 106 -0.06 17.43 18.23
N GLY A 107 0.54 18.50 18.70
CA GLY A 107 1.85 18.97 18.28
C GLY A 107 3.01 18.59 19.21
N ASP A 108 2.86 17.60 20.10
CA ASP A 108 3.90 17.25 21.09
C ASP A 108 5.06 16.40 20.52
N GLY A 109 4.95 15.96 19.28
CA GLY A 109 6.00 15.22 18.58
C GLY A 109 6.25 13.80 19.09
N SER A 110 5.40 13.25 19.96
CA SER A 110 5.59 11.91 20.52
C SER A 110 5.43 10.79 19.49
N VAL A 111 4.59 11.01 18.49
CA VAL A 111 4.35 10.11 17.35
C VAL A 111 4.33 10.94 16.07
N GLY A 112 5.07 10.51 15.07
CA GLY A 112 5.01 11.05 13.72
C GLY A 112 4.13 10.21 12.82
N ILE A 113 3.41 10.85 11.90
CA ILE A 113 2.69 10.18 10.81
C ILE A 113 3.08 10.83 9.51
N TRP A 114 3.07 10.04 8.46
CA TRP A 114 3.30 10.51 7.11
C TRP A 114 2.46 9.71 6.13
N HIS A 115 2.18 10.29 4.99
CA HIS A 115 1.62 9.58 3.85
C HIS A 115 2.11 10.20 2.55
N GLU A 116 2.13 9.38 1.51
CA GLU A 116 2.44 9.78 0.15
C GLU A 116 1.47 9.11 -0.81
N THR A 117 1.09 9.81 -1.86
CA THR A 117 0.18 9.31 -2.89
C THR A 117 0.80 9.50 -4.25
N TYR A 118 0.88 8.42 -5.02
CA TYR A 118 1.42 8.42 -6.37
C TYR A 118 0.36 7.95 -7.36
N ARG A 119 0.08 8.75 -8.36
CA ARG A 119 -0.69 8.32 -9.53
C ARG A 119 0.27 7.73 -10.54
N VAL A 120 0.02 6.52 -10.98
CA VAL A 120 0.88 5.76 -11.87
C VAL A 120 0.10 5.45 -13.14
N ASN A 121 0.62 5.89 -14.31
CA ASN A 121 0.05 5.53 -15.59
C ASN A 121 0.70 4.25 -16.14
N PRO A 122 0.05 3.57 -17.09
CA PRO A 122 0.69 2.51 -17.86
C PRO A 122 2.01 2.99 -18.46
N GLY A 123 3.09 2.25 -18.23
CA GLY A 123 4.43 2.63 -18.67
C GLY A 123 5.27 3.44 -17.68
N ASP A 124 4.70 4.00 -16.62
CA ASP A 124 5.43 4.76 -15.59
C ASP A 124 5.97 3.88 -14.45
N TYR A 125 5.84 2.58 -14.57
CA TYR A 125 6.32 1.62 -13.57
C TYR A 125 7.06 0.44 -14.22
N GLU A 126 7.86 -0.22 -13.43
CA GLU A 126 8.53 -1.47 -13.77
C GLU A 126 8.52 -2.38 -12.54
N SER A 127 8.33 -3.69 -12.75
CA SER A 127 8.39 -4.66 -11.69
C SER A 127 9.06 -5.96 -12.12
N ILE A 128 9.74 -6.60 -11.19
CA ILE A 128 10.32 -7.93 -11.38
C ILE A 128 10.23 -8.73 -10.07
N TYR A 129 9.83 -9.97 -10.20
CA TYR A 129 9.74 -10.94 -9.10
C TYR A 129 10.53 -12.18 -9.48
N GLY A 130 11.46 -12.57 -8.64
CA GLY A 130 12.26 -13.80 -8.82
C GLY A 130 11.99 -14.78 -7.70
N ASN A 131 11.40 -15.95 -8.00
CA ASN A 131 11.09 -16.97 -7.00
C ASN A 131 10.28 -16.43 -5.80
N MET A 132 9.34 -15.54 -6.04
CA MET A 132 8.51 -14.89 -5.02
C MET A 132 7.07 -15.39 -5.06
N PRO A 133 6.34 -15.39 -3.94
CA PRO A 133 4.89 -15.39 -3.98
C PRO A 133 4.38 -14.07 -4.57
N ALA A 134 3.10 -13.97 -4.86
CA ALA A 134 2.48 -12.70 -5.22
C ALA A 134 2.73 -11.68 -4.10
N PHE A 135 3.38 -10.56 -4.45
CA PHE A 135 3.82 -9.55 -3.52
C PHE A 135 3.73 -8.15 -4.13
N GLY A 136 3.37 -7.16 -3.32
CA GLY A 136 3.30 -5.78 -3.76
C GLY A 136 2.36 -5.59 -4.95
N LEU A 137 2.84 -5.01 -6.04
CA LEU A 137 2.08 -4.82 -7.27
C LEU A 137 1.62 -6.17 -7.86
N GLY A 138 2.42 -7.24 -7.73
CA GLY A 138 2.05 -8.59 -8.17
C GLY A 138 0.95 -9.25 -7.34
N LYS A 139 0.59 -8.67 -6.18
CA LYS A 139 -0.56 -9.10 -5.37
C LYS A 139 -1.81 -8.29 -5.70
N ALA A 140 -1.63 -7.03 -6.10
CA ALA A 140 -2.72 -6.17 -6.55
C ALA A 140 -3.20 -6.53 -7.96
N PHE A 141 -2.28 -7.03 -8.79
CA PHE A 141 -2.52 -7.46 -10.16
C PHE A 141 -1.90 -8.84 -10.39
N GLU A 142 -2.30 -9.51 -11.44
CA GLU A 142 -1.82 -10.87 -11.72
C GLU A 142 -0.37 -10.88 -12.23
N PRO A 143 0.56 -11.65 -11.60
CA PRO A 143 1.91 -11.82 -12.11
C PRO A 143 1.94 -12.60 -13.42
N VAL A 144 2.70 -12.13 -14.40
CA VAL A 144 2.90 -12.77 -15.70
C VAL A 144 4.37 -13.18 -15.87
N PRO A 145 4.68 -14.32 -16.50
CA PRO A 145 6.04 -14.73 -16.75
C PRO A 145 6.79 -13.72 -17.64
N ILE A 146 8.06 -13.50 -17.37
CA ILE A 146 8.93 -12.69 -18.24
C ILE A 146 9.13 -13.40 -19.58
N SER A 147 8.88 -12.68 -20.66
CA SER A 147 9.11 -13.11 -22.04
C SER A 147 10.37 -12.47 -22.62
N GLU A 148 10.76 -12.86 -23.84
CA GLU A 148 11.84 -12.21 -24.58
C GLU A 148 11.64 -10.69 -24.74
N LYS A 149 10.38 -10.25 -24.90
CA LYS A 149 9.97 -8.83 -25.06
C LYS A 149 9.94 -8.03 -23.76
N THR A 150 10.06 -8.68 -22.61
CA THR A 150 10.01 -8.06 -21.27
C THR A 150 11.23 -8.38 -20.43
N ARG A 151 12.33 -8.76 -21.08
CA ARG A 151 13.54 -9.24 -20.41
C ARG A 151 14.29 -8.11 -19.69
N LYS A 152 14.36 -6.93 -20.33
CA LYS A 152 15.04 -5.75 -19.78
C LYS A 152 14.03 -4.85 -19.06
N ALA A 153 14.50 -4.07 -18.08
CA ALA A 153 13.68 -3.10 -17.36
C ALA A 153 13.07 -2.05 -18.29
N THR A 154 13.85 -1.57 -19.27
CA THR A 154 13.37 -0.61 -20.29
C THR A 154 12.29 -1.18 -21.18
N GLU A 155 12.32 -2.47 -21.46
CA GLU A 155 11.30 -3.16 -22.25
C GLU A 155 10.01 -3.31 -21.44
N ARG A 156 10.10 -3.61 -20.14
CA ARG A 156 8.94 -3.69 -19.24
C ARG A 156 8.28 -2.32 -19.05
N MET A 157 9.08 -1.27 -18.89
CA MET A 157 8.59 0.11 -18.78
C MET A 157 7.91 0.60 -20.06
N GLY A 158 8.42 0.21 -21.23
CA GLY A 158 7.88 0.60 -22.53
C GLY A 158 6.79 -0.29 -23.11
N ALA A 159 6.67 -1.53 -22.63
CA ALA A 159 5.78 -2.54 -23.23
C ALA A 159 4.28 -2.20 -23.15
N ILE A 160 3.89 -1.28 -22.28
CA ILE A 160 2.49 -0.90 -22.01
C ILE A 160 2.08 0.37 -22.77
N ALA A 161 3.04 1.20 -23.16
CA ALA A 161 2.79 2.46 -23.87
C ALA A 161 2.46 2.29 -25.38
N GLN A 162 2.49 1.06 -25.91
CA GLN A 162 2.35 0.76 -27.34
C GLN A 162 1.07 -0.02 -27.71
N LYS A 163 -0.01 0.08 -26.93
CA LYS A 163 -1.31 -0.45 -27.34
C LYS A 163 -2.32 0.64 -27.58
#